data_04548f62da90049ff711a0cecdebedee
#
_entry.id   04548f62da90049ff711a0cecdebedee
#
_cell.length_a   1.000
_cell.length_b   1.000
_cell.length_c   1.000
_cell.angle_alpha   90.00
_cell.angle_beta   90.00
_cell.angle_gamma   90.00
#
_symmetry.space_group_name_H-M   'P 1'
#
loop_
_entity.id
_entity.type
_entity.pdbx_description
1 polymer ?
#
loop_
_entity_poly.entity_id
_entity_poly.type
_entity_poly.pdbx_seq_one_letter_code
_entity_poly.pdbx_strand_id
1 'polypeptide(L)'
;VGAALALSGCVMQNVLRNPLASASTLGVSQGASFGAAVAIVCLGGGMQINAGGSSAALTITNPGLVTSCAFLGGIATTAVILLLSRLRGASPSSMVLAGVALSSMFTGGVTLVQYFADDVMVATVVYWTFGSLGRAGWGEIAAIGALCAAALVFFLFHRWNYNAMESGAHTAKSLGVPVRF
;
A
#
# COMPACT_ATOMS: atom_id res chain seq x y z
N VAL A 1 0.93 -5.09 12.50
CA VAL A 1 1.31 -5.08 11.08
C VAL A 1 0.98 -6.42 10.43
N GLY A 2 1.54 -7.56 10.92
CA GLY A 2 1.33 -8.88 10.32
C GLY A 2 -0.14 -9.27 10.17
N ALA A 3 -0.96 -9.04 11.20
CA ALA A 3 -2.40 -9.30 11.14
C ALA A 3 -3.12 -8.48 10.05
N ALA A 4 -2.76 -7.20 9.89
CA ALA A 4 -3.34 -6.35 8.85
C ALA A 4 -2.95 -6.81 7.44
N LEU A 5 -1.68 -7.20 7.24
CA LEU A 5 -1.20 -7.76 5.98
C LEU A 5 -1.86 -9.11 5.66
N ALA A 6 -1.99 -9.99 6.65
CA ALA A 6 -2.66 -11.28 6.48
C ALA A 6 -4.14 -11.12 6.11
N LEU A 7 -4.84 -10.21 6.78
CA LEU A 7 -6.25 -9.93 6.52
C LEU A 7 -6.44 -9.37 5.11
N SER A 8 -5.64 -8.37 4.71
CA SER A 8 -5.72 -7.79 3.36
C SER A 8 -5.37 -8.82 2.29
N GLY A 9 -4.33 -9.63 2.51
CA GLY A 9 -3.93 -10.70 1.60
C GLY A 9 -5.03 -11.74 1.41
N CYS A 10 -5.62 -12.23 2.50
CA CYS A 10 -6.71 -13.19 2.47
C CYS A 10 -7.91 -12.70 1.63
N VAL A 11 -8.33 -11.45 1.86
CA VAL A 11 -9.44 -10.85 1.10
C VAL A 11 -9.08 -10.68 -0.38
N MET A 12 -7.87 -10.20 -0.69
CA MET A 12 -7.43 -10.02 -2.07
C MET A 12 -7.32 -11.34 -2.83
N GLN A 13 -6.76 -12.37 -2.20
CA GLN A 13 -6.66 -13.71 -2.78
C GLN A 13 -8.03 -14.28 -3.12
N ASN A 14 -8.99 -14.09 -2.22
CA ASN A 14 -10.37 -14.56 -2.40
C ASN A 14 -11.08 -13.79 -3.53
N VAL A 15 -11.06 -12.45 -3.50
CA VAL A 15 -11.73 -11.61 -4.49
C VAL A 15 -11.14 -11.78 -5.89
N LEU A 16 -9.81 -11.85 -6.00
CA LEU A 16 -9.11 -12.04 -7.27
C LEU A 16 -9.01 -13.51 -7.68
N ARG A 17 -9.45 -14.43 -6.83
CA ARG A 17 -9.32 -15.88 -7.04
C ARG A 17 -7.91 -16.29 -7.47
N ASN A 18 -6.93 -15.64 -6.85
CA ASN A 18 -5.52 -15.86 -7.14
C ASN A 18 -4.76 -15.94 -5.81
N PRO A 19 -4.20 -17.10 -5.45
CA PRO A 19 -3.47 -17.27 -4.19
C PRO A 19 -2.18 -16.44 -4.11
N LEU A 20 -1.71 -15.89 -5.22
CA LEU A 20 -0.53 -15.04 -5.29
C LEU A 20 -0.87 -13.55 -5.18
N ALA A 21 -2.15 -13.20 -5.05
CA ALA A 21 -2.56 -11.80 -4.94
C ALA A 21 -2.19 -11.21 -3.57
N SER A 22 -1.66 -10.00 -3.60
CA SER A 22 -1.30 -9.22 -2.41
C SER A 22 -1.34 -7.71 -2.74
N ALA A 23 -1.24 -6.84 -1.75
CA ALA A 23 -1.16 -5.41 -1.97
C ALA A 23 0.07 -5.01 -2.81
N SER A 24 1.17 -5.76 -2.70
CA SER A 24 2.38 -5.54 -3.51
C SER A 24 2.17 -5.92 -4.98
N THR A 25 1.45 -7.01 -5.27
CA THR A 25 1.15 -7.41 -6.66
C THR A 25 0.24 -6.44 -7.38
N LEU A 26 -0.57 -5.67 -6.66
CA LEU A 26 -1.38 -4.58 -7.20
C LEU A 26 -0.66 -3.23 -7.23
N GLY A 27 0.62 -3.17 -6.85
CA GLY A 27 1.42 -1.95 -6.92
C GLY A 27 1.16 -0.92 -5.82
N VAL A 28 0.35 -1.25 -4.82
CA VAL A 28 0.02 -0.32 -3.73
C VAL A 28 1.26 0.07 -2.92
N SER A 29 2.16 -0.89 -2.68
CA SER A 29 3.42 -0.65 -1.98
C SER A 29 4.35 0.28 -2.75
N GLN A 30 4.44 0.12 -4.07
CA GLN A 30 5.26 0.96 -4.95
C GLN A 30 4.69 2.37 -5.07
N GLY A 31 3.37 2.50 -5.12
CA GLY A 31 2.71 3.80 -5.07
C GLY A 31 2.95 4.53 -3.74
N ALA A 32 2.91 3.81 -2.63
CA ALA A 32 3.27 4.36 -1.32
C ALA A 32 4.75 4.79 -1.27
N SER A 33 5.66 3.97 -1.79
CA SER A 33 7.09 4.31 -1.88
C SER A 33 7.34 5.54 -2.75
N PHE A 34 6.62 5.69 -3.86
CA PHE A 34 6.69 6.88 -4.70
C PHE A 34 6.19 8.13 -3.96
N GLY A 35 5.05 8.04 -3.27
CA GLY A 35 4.54 9.13 -2.44
C GLY A 35 5.51 9.55 -1.34
N ALA A 36 6.17 8.59 -0.68
CA ALA A 36 7.20 8.86 0.31
C ALA A 36 8.44 9.53 -0.32
N ALA A 37 8.91 9.05 -1.48
CA ALA A 37 10.05 9.63 -2.18
C ALA A 37 9.79 11.09 -2.57
N VAL A 38 8.61 11.40 -3.10
CA VAL A 38 8.19 12.78 -3.40
C VAL A 38 8.17 13.64 -2.14
N ALA A 39 7.65 13.13 -1.02
CA ALA A 39 7.64 13.87 0.24
C ALA A 39 9.05 14.16 0.76
N ILE A 40 9.95 13.19 0.68
CA ILE A 40 11.33 13.32 1.17
C ILE A 40 12.13 14.30 0.32
N VAL A 41 12.05 14.17 -1.01
CA VAL A 41 12.90 14.91 -1.94
C VAL A 41 12.29 16.26 -2.32
N CYS A 42 10.99 16.30 -2.66
CA CYS A 42 10.36 17.50 -3.22
C CYS A 42 9.68 18.38 -2.17
N LEU A 43 9.21 17.81 -1.05
CA LEU A 43 8.44 18.54 -0.04
C LEU A 43 9.23 18.78 1.26
N GLY A 44 10.53 18.53 1.27
CA GLY A 44 11.38 18.79 2.44
C GLY A 44 11.12 17.87 3.64
N GLY A 45 10.48 16.71 3.43
CA GLY A 45 10.31 15.68 4.47
C GLY A 45 11.60 14.91 4.79
N GLY A 46 12.70 15.29 4.13
CA GLY A 46 13.99 14.61 4.22
C GLY A 46 14.67 14.69 5.58
N MET A 47 15.83 14.07 5.67
CA MET A 47 16.63 13.98 6.89
C MET A 47 17.40 15.26 7.16
N GLN A 48 17.43 15.71 8.42
CA GLN A 48 18.43 16.66 8.91
C GLN A 48 19.50 15.90 9.69
N ILE A 49 20.75 16.20 9.38
CA ILE A 49 21.89 15.79 10.18
C ILE A 49 21.97 16.75 11.37
N ASN A 50 21.48 16.34 12.53
CA ASN A 50 21.71 17.11 13.75
C ASN A 50 23.18 16.93 14.19
N ALA A 51 24.02 17.86 13.79
CA ALA A 51 25.46 17.89 14.10
C ALA A 51 25.80 18.21 15.58
N GLY A 52 24.82 18.17 16.48
CA GLY A 52 24.96 18.64 17.86
C GLY A 52 25.13 17.55 18.93
N GLY A 53 25.28 16.28 18.56
CA GLY A 53 25.46 15.20 19.52
C GLY A 53 26.48 14.17 19.06
N SER A 54 27.09 13.44 19.99
CA SER A 54 28.12 12.43 19.78
C SER A 54 27.75 11.22 18.92
N SER A 55 26.59 11.23 18.30
CA SER A 55 26.13 10.29 17.28
C SER A 55 25.27 11.07 16.26
N ALA A 56 25.67 11.07 15.00
CA ALA A 56 24.86 11.62 13.92
C ALA A 56 23.59 10.77 13.76
N ALA A 57 22.53 11.15 14.48
CA ALA A 57 21.23 10.50 14.38
C ALA A 57 20.52 11.06 13.14
N LEU A 58 20.37 10.23 12.13
CA LEU A 58 19.59 10.52 10.94
C LEU A 58 18.09 10.49 11.34
N THR A 59 17.47 11.65 11.51
CA THR A 59 16.04 11.78 11.84
C THR A 59 15.27 12.40 10.67
N ILE A 60 14.15 11.80 10.31
CA ILE A 60 13.23 12.37 9.32
C ILE A 60 12.65 13.66 9.92
N THR A 61 12.79 14.77 9.21
CA THR A 61 12.38 16.11 9.67
C THR A 61 10.87 16.18 9.91
N ASN A 62 10.09 15.53 9.06
CA ASN A 62 8.63 15.52 9.16
C ASN A 62 8.04 14.14 8.82
N PRO A 63 8.04 13.19 9.79
CA PRO A 63 7.55 11.84 9.55
C PRO A 63 6.05 11.80 9.19
N GLY A 64 5.25 12.74 9.72
CA GLY A 64 3.83 12.84 9.41
C GLY A 64 3.57 13.17 7.94
N LEU A 65 4.36 14.08 7.35
CA LEU A 65 4.26 14.43 5.93
C LEU A 65 4.60 13.23 5.05
N VAL A 66 5.70 12.54 5.35
CA VAL A 66 6.14 11.35 4.58
C VAL A 66 5.08 10.25 4.65
N THR A 67 4.57 9.96 5.84
CA THR A 67 3.53 8.95 6.04
C THR A 67 2.23 9.30 5.30
N SER A 68 1.81 10.58 5.36
CA SER A 68 0.60 11.04 4.67
C SER A 68 0.74 10.94 3.15
N CYS A 69 1.87 11.35 2.58
CA CYS A 69 2.13 11.25 1.15
C CYS A 69 2.24 9.79 0.69
N ALA A 70 2.86 8.93 1.49
CA ALA A 70 2.90 7.49 1.22
C ALA A 70 1.49 6.88 1.21
N PHE A 71 0.67 7.23 2.18
CA PHE A 71 -0.73 6.77 2.25
C PHE A 71 -1.55 7.24 1.05
N LEU A 72 -1.43 8.51 0.66
CA LEU A 72 -2.07 9.05 -0.53
C LEU A 72 -1.59 8.35 -1.82
N GLY A 73 -0.31 8.04 -1.94
CA GLY A 73 0.25 7.26 -3.05
C GLY A 73 -0.37 5.87 -3.15
N GLY A 74 -0.53 5.18 -2.01
CA GLY A 74 -1.22 3.88 -1.95
C GLY A 74 -2.70 3.97 -2.33
N ILE A 75 -3.41 4.99 -1.84
CA ILE A 75 -4.81 5.25 -2.22
C ILE A 75 -4.93 5.55 -3.71
N ALA A 76 -4.08 6.41 -4.25
CA ALA A 76 -4.08 6.76 -5.67
C ALA A 76 -3.89 5.51 -6.54
N THR A 77 -2.95 4.64 -6.20
CA THR A 77 -2.75 3.35 -6.89
C THR A 77 -4.01 2.51 -6.87
N THR A 78 -4.61 2.35 -5.70
CA THR A 78 -5.86 1.58 -5.54
C THR A 78 -6.99 2.19 -6.37
N ALA A 79 -7.14 3.52 -6.36
CA ALA A 79 -8.14 4.22 -7.14
C ALA A 79 -7.96 4.01 -8.65
N VAL A 80 -6.70 4.05 -9.15
CA VAL A 80 -6.40 3.79 -10.57
C VAL A 80 -6.79 2.36 -10.94
N ILE A 81 -6.46 1.36 -10.13
CA ILE A 81 -6.82 -0.04 -10.39
C ILE A 81 -8.34 -0.22 -10.41
N LEU A 82 -9.05 0.35 -9.44
CA LEU A 82 -10.51 0.28 -9.39
C LEU A 82 -11.17 0.99 -10.58
N LEU A 83 -10.60 2.12 -11.02
CA LEU A 83 -11.08 2.83 -12.20
C LEU A 83 -10.87 1.99 -13.47
N LEU A 84 -9.69 1.39 -13.64
CA LEU A 84 -9.40 0.51 -14.78
C LEU A 84 -10.33 -0.71 -14.79
N SER A 85 -10.60 -1.28 -13.62
CA SER A 85 -11.55 -2.38 -13.46
C SER A 85 -12.95 -2.00 -13.96
N ARG A 86 -13.43 -0.80 -13.61
CA ARG A 86 -14.76 -0.32 -14.03
C ARG A 86 -14.84 0.00 -15.53
N LEU A 87 -13.79 0.57 -16.10
CA LEU A 87 -13.80 1.02 -17.50
C LEU A 87 -13.76 -0.14 -18.50
N ARG A 88 -13.18 -1.28 -18.15
CA ARG A 88 -12.95 -2.39 -19.09
C ARG A 88 -13.59 -3.73 -18.71
N GLY A 89 -14.39 -3.78 -17.64
CA GLY A 89 -14.90 -5.07 -17.15
C GLY A 89 -13.77 -6.06 -16.89
N ALA A 90 -12.69 -5.59 -16.24
CA ALA A 90 -11.43 -6.28 -16.17
C ALA A 90 -11.54 -7.62 -15.43
N SER A 91 -10.97 -8.66 -16.04
CA SER A 91 -10.79 -9.94 -15.35
C SER A 91 -9.78 -9.81 -14.19
N PRO A 92 -9.82 -10.68 -13.19
CA PRO A 92 -8.84 -10.67 -12.09
C PRO A 92 -7.38 -10.70 -12.58
N SER A 93 -7.10 -11.45 -13.65
CA SER A 93 -5.76 -11.48 -14.27
C SER A 93 -5.35 -10.15 -14.89
N SER A 94 -6.28 -9.44 -15.51
CA SER A 94 -6.02 -8.10 -16.05
C SER A 94 -5.72 -7.08 -14.95
N MET A 95 -6.34 -7.21 -13.79
CA MET A 95 -6.07 -6.35 -12.63
C MET A 95 -4.67 -6.57 -12.07
N VAL A 96 -4.23 -7.84 -11.98
CA VAL A 96 -2.86 -8.17 -11.56
C VAL A 96 -1.84 -7.62 -12.57
N LEU A 97 -2.08 -7.77 -13.87
CA LEU A 97 -1.20 -7.24 -14.90
C LEU A 97 -1.10 -5.71 -14.85
N ALA A 98 -2.23 -5.03 -14.66
CA ALA A 98 -2.26 -3.58 -14.46
C ALA A 98 -1.47 -3.17 -13.21
N GLY A 99 -1.58 -3.95 -12.12
CA GLY A 99 -0.82 -3.74 -10.90
C GLY A 99 0.70 -3.84 -11.11
N VAL A 100 1.15 -4.84 -11.88
CA VAL A 100 2.57 -4.99 -12.25
C VAL A 100 3.06 -3.82 -13.09
N ALA A 101 2.26 -3.37 -14.07
CA ALA A 101 2.60 -2.21 -14.89
C ALA A 101 2.70 -0.92 -14.05
N LEU A 102 1.75 -0.69 -13.14
CA LEU A 102 1.78 0.43 -12.20
C LEU A 102 2.99 0.35 -11.27
N SER A 103 3.32 -0.85 -10.77
CA SER A 103 4.51 -1.07 -9.94
C SER A 103 5.78 -0.64 -10.66
N SER A 104 5.95 -1.04 -11.91
CA SER A 104 7.11 -0.66 -12.73
C SER A 104 7.15 0.84 -12.99
N MET A 105 6.00 1.46 -13.25
CA MET A 105 5.90 2.92 -13.44
C MET A 105 6.29 3.68 -12.17
N PHE A 106 5.80 3.29 -11.00
CA PHE A 106 6.15 3.94 -9.74
C PHE A 106 7.61 3.69 -9.36
N THR A 107 8.15 2.49 -9.61
CA THR A 107 9.58 2.21 -9.38
C THR A 107 10.45 3.11 -10.26
N GLY A 108 10.12 3.27 -11.53
CA GLY A 108 10.79 4.22 -12.42
C GLY A 108 10.65 5.67 -11.93
N GLY A 109 9.46 6.04 -11.43
CA GLY A 109 9.22 7.35 -10.83
C GLY A 109 10.07 7.61 -9.58
N VAL A 110 10.23 6.63 -8.70
CA VAL A 110 11.13 6.72 -7.53
C VAL A 110 12.57 6.93 -7.99
N THR A 111 13.04 6.15 -8.96
CA THR A 111 14.39 6.29 -9.52
C THR A 111 14.59 7.67 -10.14
N LEU A 112 13.59 8.19 -10.85
CA LEU A 112 13.66 9.54 -11.44
C LEU A 112 13.75 10.62 -10.36
N VAL A 113 12.96 10.53 -9.30
CA VAL A 113 13.01 11.46 -8.16
C VAL A 113 14.38 11.39 -7.47
N GLN A 114 14.92 10.19 -7.28
CA GLN A 114 16.24 9.98 -6.67
C GLN A 114 17.39 10.54 -7.53
N TYR A 115 17.24 10.54 -8.86
CA TYR A 115 18.25 11.10 -9.76
C TYR A 115 18.52 12.60 -9.54
N PHE A 116 17.50 13.35 -9.13
CA PHE A 116 17.60 14.79 -8.83
C PHE A 116 17.83 15.08 -7.33
N ALA A 117 17.95 14.05 -6.51
CA ALA A 117 18.10 14.19 -5.06
C ALA A 117 19.57 14.15 -4.63
N ASP A 118 19.88 14.80 -3.51
CA ASP A 118 21.18 14.69 -2.85
C ASP A 118 21.38 13.30 -2.23
N ASP A 119 22.63 12.87 -2.06
CA ASP A 119 22.98 11.54 -1.51
C ASP A 119 22.27 11.22 -0.18
N VAL A 120 22.11 12.22 0.69
CA VAL A 120 21.43 12.07 1.98
C VAL A 120 19.94 11.77 1.78
N MET A 121 19.29 12.43 0.82
CA MET A 121 17.89 12.20 0.48
C MET A 121 17.70 10.82 -0.15
N VAL A 122 18.61 10.42 -1.04
CA VAL A 122 18.58 9.06 -1.62
C VAL A 122 18.72 8.01 -0.54
N ALA A 123 19.69 8.16 0.37
CA ALA A 123 19.84 7.24 1.51
C ALA A 123 18.58 7.21 2.39
N THR A 124 17.93 8.36 2.59
CA THR A 124 16.68 8.45 3.36
C THR A 124 15.54 7.70 2.70
N VAL A 125 15.35 7.83 1.39
CA VAL A 125 14.32 7.08 0.63
C VAL A 125 14.58 5.59 0.73
N VAL A 126 15.81 5.14 0.53
CA VAL A 126 16.21 3.74 0.64
C VAL A 126 15.93 3.22 2.05
N TYR A 127 16.37 3.95 3.08
CA TYR A 127 16.15 3.59 4.48
C TYR A 127 14.66 3.52 4.84
N TRP A 128 13.85 4.44 4.32
CA TRP A 128 12.40 4.40 4.51
C TRP A 128 11.76 3.15 3.88
N THR A 129 12.25 2.75 2.70
CA THR A 129 11.73 1.59 1.96
C THR A 129 11.96 0.27 2.69
N PHE A 130 13.06 0.13 3.45
CA PHE A 130 13.30 -1.04 4.29
C PHE A 130 12.30 -1.15 5.45
N GLY A 131 11.76 -0.03 5.91
CA GLY A 131 10.84 0.04 7.04
C GLY A 131 11.53 -0.22 8.39
N SER A 132 10.85 0.12 9.45
CA SER A 132 11.32 -0.13 10.82
C SER A 132 10.14 -0.33 11.76
N LEU A 133 10.03 -1.52 12.35
CA LEU A 133 9.01 -1.82 13.35
C LEU A 133 9.38 -1.26 14.73
N GLY A 134 10.69 -1.02 14.99
CA GLY A 134 11.17 -0.53 16.27
C GLY A 134 10.89 0.95 16.55
N ARG A 135 10.43 1.70 15.55
CA ARG A 135 10.11 3.13 15.69
C ARG A 135 8.64 3.41 15.98
N ALA A 136 7.78 2.39 15.89
CA ALA A 136 6.34 2.56 16.07
C ALA A 136 6.03 2.92 17.52
N GLY A 137 5.38 4.08 17.72
CA GLY A 137 4.84 4.50 18.98
C GLY A 137 3.54 3.77 19.34
N TRP A 138 3.18 3.77 20.62
CA TRP A 138 1.93 3.13 21.09
C TRP A 138 0.67 3.72 20.44
N GLY A 139 0.68 5.01 20.10
CA GLY A 139 -0.43 5.66 19.37
C GLY A 139 -0.62 5.10 17.97
N GLU A 140 0.47 4.88 17.23
CA GLU A 140 0.44 4.30 15.87
C GLU A 140 0.00 2.82 15.92
N ILE A 141 0.50 2.08 16.91
CA ILE A 141 0.10 0.68 17.15
C ILE A 141 -1.40 0.60 17.44
N ALA A 142 -1.92 1.48 18.31
CA ALA A 142 -3.34 1.53 18.65
C ALA A 142 -4.20 1.89 17.43
N ALA A 143 -3.79 2.88 16.62
CA ALA A 143 -4.50 3.29 15.41
C ALA A 143 -4.56 2.14 14.38
N ILE A 144 -3.43 1.49 14.09
CA ILE A 144 -3.38 0.35 13.17
C ILE A 144 -4.20 -0.82 13.73
N GLY A 145 -4.12 -1.06 15.05
CA GLY A 145 -4.88 -2.09 15.75
C GLY A 145 -6.38 -1.87 15.63
N ALA A 146 -6.85 -0.65 15.85
CA ALA A 146 -8.26 -0.28 15.73
C ALA A 146 -8.78 -0.44 14.28
N LEU A 147 -8.01 0.02 13.29
CA LEU A 147 -8.36 -0.15 11.88
C LEU A 147 -8.39 -1.62 11.48
N CYS A 148 -7.42 -2.41 11.94
CA CYS A 148 -7.37 -3.85 11.67
C CYS A 148 -8.57 -4.58 12.32
N ALA A 149 -8.93 -4.23 13.56
CA ALA A 149 -10.08 -4.80 14.25
C ALA A 149 -11.39 -4.43 13.54
N ALA A 150 -11.56 -3.17 13.14
CA ALA A 150 -12.73 -2.73 12.39
C ALA A 150 -12.85 -3.46 11.03
N ALA A 151 -11.76 -3.60 10.30
CA ALA A 151 -11.72 -4.35 9.06
C ALA A 151 -12.04 -5.84 9.28
N LEU A 152 -11.47 -6.46 10.31
CA LEU A 152 -11.74 -7.86 10.66
C LEU A 152 -13.23 -8.07 10.95
N VAL A 153 -13.84 -7.21 11.76
CA VAL A 153 -15.27 -7.26 12.08
C VAL A 153 -16.09 -7.13 10.80
N PHE A 154 -15.78 -6.16 9.95
CA PHE A 154 -16.45 -5.99 8.66
C PHE A 154 -16.38 -7.24 7.79
N PHE A 155 -15.20 -7.83 7.64
CA PHE A 155 -15.01 -9.02 6.81
C PHE A 155 -15.65 -10.28 7.44
N LEU A 156 -15.68 -10.40 8.76
CA LEU A 156 -16.39 -11.49 9.44
C LEU A 156 -17.92 -11.43 9.18
N PHE A 157 -18.52 -10.25 9.17
CA PHE A 157 -19.93 -10.10 8.81
C PHE A 157 -20.20 -10.43 7.34
N HIS A 158 -19.24 -10.20 6.44
CA HIS A 158 -19.38 -10.47 5.01
C HIS A 158 -18.76 -11.79 4.56
N ARG A 159 -18.30 -12.63 5.48
CA ARG A 159 -17.59 -13.90 5.17
C ARG A 159 -18.33 -14.82 4.20
N TRP A 160 -19.66 -14.90 4.31
CA TRP A 160 -20.47 -15.72 3.42
C TRP A 160 -20.42 -15.23 1.97
N ASN A 161 -20.42 -13.94 1.77
CA ASN A 161 -20.32 -13.34 0.44
C ASN A 161 -18.97 -13.66 -0.21
N TYR A 162 -17.88 -13.57 0.56
CA TYR A 162 -16.55 -13.92 0.06
C TYR A 162 -16.41 -15.40 -0.25
N ASN A 163 -16.90 -16.30 0.61
CA ASN A 163 -16.89 -17.73 0.36
C ASN A 163 -17.72 -18.11 -0.89
N ALA A 164 -18.85 -17.45 -1.10
CA ALA A 164 -19.65 -17.64 -2.31
C ALA A 164 -18.90 -17.18 -3.58
N MET A 165 -18.12 -16.08 -3.49
CA MET A 165 -17.32 -15.57 -4.61
C MET A 165 -16.17 -16.51 -5.00
N GLU A 166 -15.62 -17.27 -4.07
CA GLU A 166 -14.60 -18.28 -4.33
C GLU A 166 -15.09 -19.36 -5.31
N SER A 167 -16.34 -19.78 -5.18
CA SER A 167 -16.99 -20.76 -6.08
C SER A 167 -17.31 -20.22 -7.48
N GLY A 168 -17.06 -18.93 -7.74
CA GLY A 168 -17.27 -18.28 -9.02
C GLY A 168 -18.35 -17.20 -9.01
N ALA A 169 -18.16 -16.19 -9.87
CA ALA A 169 -19.06 -15.04 -9.93
C ALA A 169 -20.51 -15.41 -10.31
N HIS A 170 -20.68 -16.38 -11.20
CA HIS A 170 -22.01 -16.89 -11.57
C HIS A 170 -22.69 -17.62 -10.42
N THR A 171 -21.95 -18.46 -9.72
CA THR A 171 -22.44 -19.20 -8.54
C THR A 171 -22.78 -18.24 -7.40
N ALA A 172 -21.91 -17.25 -7.12
CA ALA A 172 -22.17 -16.22 -6.12
C ALA A 172 -23.45 -15.44 -6.42
N LYS A 173 -23.66 -15.07 -7.70
CA LYS A 173 -24.87 -14.36 -8.14
C LYS A 173 -26.13 -15.21 -7.98
N SER A 174 -26.08 -16.52 -8.28
CA SER A 174 -27.21 -17.43 -8.06
C SER A 174 -27.53 -17.64 -6.58
N LEU A 175 -26.54 -17.46 -5.69
CA LEU A 175 -26.71 -17.49 -4.23
C LEU A 175 -27.15 -16.13 -3.65
N GLY A 176 -27.49 -15.15 -4.51
CA GLY A 176 -28.00 -13.85 -4.07
C GLY A 176 -26.93 -12.83 -3.66
N VAL A 177 -25.64 -13.11 -3.87
CA VAL A 177 -24.57 -12.15 -3.58
C VAL A 177 -24.58 -11.06 -4.66
N PRO A 178 -24.64 -9.77 -4.30
CA PRO A 178 -24.66 -8.67 -5.26
C PRO A 178 -23.25 -8.46 -5.86
N VAL A 179 -22.87 -9.32 -6.80
CA VAL A 179 -21.62 -9.21 -7.54
C VAL A 179 -21.83 -8.14 -8.63
N ARG A 180 -21.31 -6.94 -8.40
CA ARG A 180 -21.20 -5.88 -9.40
C ARG A 180 -19.75 -5.82 -9.88
N PHE A 181 -19.55 -6.09 -11.15
CA PHE A 181 -18.28 -5.86 -11.84
C PHE A 181 -18.23 -4.44 -12.38
#